data_0798a712c3e872f551cd37b7a04286d3
#
_entry.id   0798a712c3e872f551cd37b7a04286d3
#
_cell.length_a   1.000
_cell.length_b   1.000
_cell.length_c   1.000
_cell.angle_alpha   90.00
_cell.angle_beta   90.00
_cell.angle_gamma   90.00
#
_symmetry.space_group_name_H-M   'P 1'
#
loop_
_entity.id
_entity.type
_entity.pdbx_description
1 polymer ?
#
loop_
_entity_poly.entity_id
_entity_poly.type
_entity_poly.pdbx_seq_one_letter_code
_entity_poly.pdbx_strand_id
1 'polypeptide(L)'
;MKSPLSGQWSVIGGRFGLRLLLLVGVLWGSFNGPVALNAQQNKPWEKIPVPKLHDFKPQEPKRIELKNGIVIFLQEDHELPFVSGGVLIPGGSRDEDPAKAGLVGLYGQAWRTSGTAKMDGDQLDDLLESKAAHIETAGDDDSTAVAWDSLKGDADQVFALALDLLLHPKFNPEKLQLAQQQEAAGIVRRNDEESGIADRESAKLVYGANSPYTRQPELASIGSVTVEDLKAWHDRTIGGKLIIGITGDFDPVAMEAKLREAFESLPQAKPEPPRHDSFVGPKPGLSFINKDDVNQSNVQIMGLGIDRRNPDVPTLAVMNEILGGGFASRLFQKVRTELGLAYEVGGGFSFAYDHPGVFRVIALTKSASTVEATKAAMAEIAGLNSRPFTQEELDRAKDNILTSFLFRYDTREKVLAERERLEFYGYPPNYLETYKAALEKVTVADLTAVAKKYVHPDKLAVLVVGNGPEIKPGLDELNLGTPHSIDITIPMPKGSGGPAGAMEKMQ
;
A
#
# COMPACT_ATOMS: atom_id res chain seq x y z
N MET A 1 -17.20 31.88 22.80
CA MET A 1 -18.65 32.20 23.02
C MET A 1 -19.51 30.99 22.66
N LYS A 2 -20.11 30.41 23.68
CA LYS A 2 -21.32 29.55 23.70
C LYS A 2 -21.61 28.57 22.53
N SER A 3 -21.47 27.26 22.84
CA SER A 3 -22.43 26.22 22.40
C SER A 3 -23.85 26.55 22.92
N PRO A 4 -24.96 25.88 22.64
CA PRO A 4 -25.12 24.42 22.59
C PRO A 4 -26.23 23.92 21.63
N LEU A 5 -26.44 22.60 21.53
CA LEU A 5 -27.73 21.95 21.69
C LEU A 5 -27.64 20.40 21.75
N SER A 6 -27.74 19.93 22.96
CA SER A 6 -28.10 18.55 23.33
C SER A 6 -29.60 18.35 23.15
N GLY A 7 -30.04 17.28 22.53
CA GLY A 7 -31.41 16.82 22.48
C GLY A 7 -31.55 15.45 23.15
N GLN A 8 -31.96 15.47 24.43
CA GLN A 8 -32.46 14.30 25.19
C GLN A 8 -33.85 13.91 24.69
N TRP A 9 -34.08 12.62 24.51
CA TRP A 9 -35.41 12.06 24.47
C TRP A 9 -35.63 11.21 25.74
N SER A 10 -36.56 11.68 26.56
CA SER A 10 -36.99 11.07 27.80
C SER A 10 -38.00 9.95 27.57
N VAL A 11 -37.85 8.95 28.42
CA VAL A 11 -38.76 7.83 28.66
C VAL A 11 -40.12 8.33 29.18
N ILE A 12 -41.20 7.85 28.60
CA ILE A 12 -42.53 7.85 29.26
C ILE A 12 -42.97 6.40 29.38
N GLY A 13 -43.02 5.96 30.63
CA GLY A 13 -43.63 4.71 31.03
C GLY A 13 -45.16 4.89 31.20
N GLY A 14 -45.91 3.89 30.83
CA GLY A 14 -47.35 3.78 31.06
C GLY A 14 -47.73 2.32 31.24
N ARG A 15 -48.02 1.96 32.51
CA ARG A 15 -48.62 0.68 32.92
C ARG A 15 -50.13 0.69 32.62
N PHE A 16 -50.63 -0.36 31.97
CA PHE A 16 -51.98 -0.92 32.10
C PHE A 16 -51.86 -2.40 31.71
N GLY A 17 -52.07 -3.36 32.55
CA GLY A 17 -53.29 -3.73 33.25
C GLY A 17 -53.81 -5.03 32.66
N LEU A 18 -53.38 -6.10 33.22
CA LEU A 18 -53.87 -7.48 33.46
C LEU A 18 -55.35 -7.74 33.14
N ARG A 19 -55.64 -8.91 32.58
CA ARG A 19 -56.83 -9.74 32.52
C ARG A 19 -57.52 -9.83 31.13
N LEU A 20 -57.24 -10.94 30.44
CA LEU A 20 -58.29 -11.87 30.01
C LEU A 20 -57.68 -13.28 29.78
N LEU A 21 -57.99 -14.15 30.73
CA LEU A 21 -57.78 -15.61 30.65
C LEU A 21 -59.05 -16.25 30.10
N LEU A 22 -58.86 -17.34 29.35
CA LEU A 22 -59.75 -18.45 29.10
C LEU A 22 -60.59 -18.43 27.80
N LEU A 23 -60.34 -19.53 27.11
CA LEU A 23 -61.17 -20.39 26.26
C LEU A 23 -60.79 -20.34 24.78
N VAL A 24 -60.05 -21.30 24.31
CA VAL A 24 -60.52 -22.34 23.38
C VAL A 24 -59.56 -23.52 23.42
N GLY A 25 -60.07 -24.60 23.92
CA GLY A 25 -59.41 -25.88 23.95
C GLY A 25 -59.55 -26.62 22.64
N VAL A 26 -58.53 -27.49 22.42
CA VAL A 26 -58.62 -28.75 21.72
C VAL A 26 -59.14 -28.73 20.27
N LEU A 27 -58.18 -28.76 19.36
CA LEU A 27 -58.19 -29.62 18.19
C LEU A 27 -56.77 -30.13 17.96
N TRP A 28 -56.44 -31.21 18.62
CA TRP A 28 -55.34 -32.08 18.21
C TRP A 28 -55.85 -32.88 16.98
N GLY A 29 -55.44 -32.43 15.82
CA GLY A 29 -55.60 -33.11 14.55
C GLY A 29 -54.19 -33.31 13.98
N SER A 30 -53.78 -34.57 13.95
CA SER A 30 -52.60 -35.12 13.36
C SER A 30 -52.19 -34.53 12.01
N PHE A 31 -51.06 -33.81 11.99
CA PHE A 31 -50.25 -33.63 10.79
C PHE A 31 -48.80 -33.91 11.16
N ASN A 32 -48.47 -35.23 11.24
CA ASN A 32 -47.11 -35.72 11.17
C ASN A 32 -46.78 -35.86 9.67
N GLY A 33 -46.38 -34.75 9.05
CA GLY A 33 -45.60 -34.75 7.81
C GLY A 33 -44.33 -33.95 8.08
N PRO A 34 -43.15 -34.40 7.65
CA PRO A 34 -41.99 -33.52 7.70
C PRO A 34 -42.25 -32.39 6.72
N VAL A 35 -42.57 -31.21 7.24
CA VAL A 35 -42.42 -29.96 6.49
C VAL A 35 -40.93 -29.83 6.27
N ALA A 36 -40.46 -30.45 5.18
CA ALA A 36 -39.19 -30.06 4.59
C ALA A 36 -39.36 -28.59 4.26
N LEU A 37 -38.80 -27.73 5.09
CA LEU A 37 -38.51 -26.35 4.77
C LEU A 37 -37.54 -26.39 3.56
N ASN A 38 -38.12 -26.58 2.38
CA ASN A 38 -37.45 -26.26 1.13
C ASN A 38 -37.32 -24.73 1.05
N ALA A 39 -36.54 -24.17 1.96
CA ALA A 39 -35.89 -22.88 1.82
C ALA A 39 -34.73 -22.98 0.80
N GLN A 40 -34.91 -23.80 -0.22
CA GLN A 40 -34.13 -23.75 -1.44
C GLN A 40 -34.69 -22.59 -2.25
N GLN A 41 -34.25 -21.49 -1.80
CA GLN A 41 -34.64 -20.15 -2.19
C GLN A 41 -34.37 -19.95 -3.66
N ASN A 42 -35.44 -19.60 -4.35
CA ASN A 42 -35.37 -18.81 -5.56
C ASN A 42 -34.49 -17.58 -5.24
N LYS A 43 -33.23 -17.62 -5.62
CA LYS A 43 -32.33 -16.49 -5.51
C LYS A 43 -32.50 -15.66 -6.79
N PRO A 44 -33.44 -14.69 -6.80
CA PRO A 44 -33.77 -13.95 -8.03
C PRO A 44 -32.56 -13.22 -8.61
N TRP A 45 -31.58 -12.91 -7.79
CA TRP A 45 -30.33 -12.27 -8.23
C TRP A 45 -29.43 -13.20 -9.07
N GLU A 46 -29.52 -14.53 -8.95
CA GLU A 46 -28.79 -15.47 -9.81
C GLU A 46 -29.32 -15.49 -11.23
N LYS A 47 -30.51 -14.93 -11.46
CA LYS A 47 -31.16 -14.82 -12.79
C LYS A 47 -30.91 -13.47 -13.44
N ILE A 48 -30.26 -12.54 -12.79
CA ILE A 48 -29.90 -11.25 -13.37
C ILE A 48 -28.80 -11.53 -14.42
N PRO A 49 -29.05 -11.23 -15.71
CA PRO A 49 -28.02 -11.43 -16.70
C PRO A 49 -26.85 -10.48 -16.42
N VAL A 50 -25.69 -11.03 -16.18
CA VAL A 50 -24.45 -10.25 -16.06
C VAL A 50 -24.01 -9.90 -17.49
N PRO A 51 -24.00 -8.63 -17.90
CA PRO A 51 -23.53 -8.25 -19.22
C PRO A 51 -22.07 -8.62 -19.38
N LYS A 52 -21.65 -8.97 -20.60
CA LYS A 52 -20.22 -9.13 -20.86
C LYS A 52 -19.52 -7.81 -20.64
N LEU A 53 -18.37 -7.88 -19.97
CA LEU A 53 -17.50 -6.72 -19.83
C LEU A 53 -17.11 -6.20 -21.23
N HIS A 54 -17.12 -4.90 -21.41
CA HIS A 54 -16.60 -4.27 -22.61
C HIS A 54 -15.09 -4.54 -22.75
N ASP A 55 -14.61 -4.48 -23.98
CA ASP A 55 -13.17 -4.54 -24.22
C ASP A 55 -12.46 -3.45 -23.42
N PHE A 56 -11.40 -3.82 -22.73
CA PHE A 56 -10.54 -2.86 -22.06
C PHE A 56 -9.74 -2.08 -23.11
N LYS A 57 -10.12 -0.84 -23.33
CA LYS A 57 -9.47 0.10 -24.28
C LYS A 57 -9.41 1.48 -23.64
N PRO A 58 -8.52 1.69 -22.65
CA PRO A 58 -8.34 3.01 -22.09
C PRO A 58 -7.81 3.98 -23.16
N GLN A 59 -8.14 5.25 -23.01
CA GLN A 59 -7.52 6.28 -23.84
C GLN A 59 -6.04 6.38 -23.45
N GLU A 60 -5.15 6.09 -24.38
CA GLU A 60 -3.71 6.12 -24.15
C GLU A 60 -3.18 7.54 -24.14
N PRO A 61 -2.30 7.90 -23.17
CA PRO A 61 -1.59 9.15 -23.19
C PRO A 61 -0.60 9.20 -24.36
N LYS A 62 -0.43 10.39 -24.94
CA LYS A 62 0.61 10.63 -25.96
C LYS A 62 1.98 10.59 -25.29
N ARG A 63 2.82 9.61 -25.65
CA ARG A 63 4.21 9.51 -25.19
C ARG A 63 5.14 10.29 -26.12
N ILE A 64 5.98 11.12 -25.54
CA ILE A 64 7.00 11.95 -26.22
C ILE A 64 8.33 11.70 -25.53
N GLU A 65 9.39 11.48 -26.30
CA GLU A 65 10.75 11.38 -25.77
C GLU A 65 11.57 12.56 -26.28
N LEU A 66 12.17 13.28 -25.36
CA LEU A 66 13.05 14.41 -25.69
C LEU A 66 14.45 13.91 -26.04
N LYS A 67 15.24 14.73 -26.73
CA LYS A 67 16.62 14.39 -27.15
C LYS A 67 17.54 14.08 -25.97
N ASN A 68 17.27 14.65 -24.81
CA ASN A 68 18.02 14.41 -23.58
C ASN A 68 17.53 13.21 -22.77
N GLY A 69 16.59 12.41 -23.29
CA GLY A 69 16.10 11.18 -22.66
C GLY A 69 14.95 11.37 -21.69
N ILE A 70 14.49 12.58 -21.46
CA ILE A 70 13.29 12.88 -20.66
C ILE A 70 12.06 12.37 -21.42
N VAL A 71 11.15 11.69 -20.69
CA VAL A 71 9.91 11.17 -21.26
C VAL A 71 8.73 11.98 -20.75
N ILE A 72 7.83 12.34 -21.65
CA ILE A 72 6.63 13.11 -21.38
C ILE A 72 5.41 12.28 -21.79
N PHE A 73 4.40 12.25 -20.93
CA PHE A 73 3.08 11.70 -21.22
C PHE A 73 2.03 12.82 -21.14
N LEU A 74 1.21 12.96 -22.19
CA LEU A 74 0.12 13.92 -22.25
C LEU A 74 -1.20 13.18 -22.35
N GLN A 75 -2.10 13.42 -21.38
CA GLN A 75 -3.42 12.82 -21.28
C GLN A 75 -4.48 13.92 -21.26
N GLU A 76 -4.98 14.29 -22.43
CA GLU A 76 -6.00 15.33 -22.59
C GLU A 76 -7.34 14.88 -21.98
N ASP A 77 -7.97 15.75 -21.17
CA ASP A 77 -9.28 15.56 -20.57
C ASP A 77 -10.03 16.88 -20.40
N HIS A 78 -11.15 17.03 -21.11
CA HIS A 78 -11.97 18.25 -21.11
C HIS A 78 -13.26 18.12 -20.28
N GLU A 79 -13.39 17.08 -19.45
CA GLU A 79 -14.61 16.88 -18.63
C GLU A 79 -14.71 17.96 -17.54
N LEU A 80 -13.58 18.34 -16.95
CA LEU A 80 -13.50 19.38 -15.93
C LEU A 80 -12.39 20.38 -16.29
N PRO A 81 -12.52 21.66 -15.89
CA PRO A 81 -11.54 22.69 -16.19
C PRO A 81 -10.33 22.63 -15.23
N PHE A 82 -9.71 21.47 -15.11
CA PHE A 82 -8.51 21.24 -14.28
C PHE A 82 -7.32 20.84 -15.16
N VAL A 83 -6.14 21.19 -14.70
CA VAL A 83 -4.87 20.68 -15.23
C VAL A 83 -4.04 20.20 -14.06
N SER A 84 -3.63 18.95 -14.14
CA SER A 84 -2.73 18.33 -13.17
C SER A 84 -1.47 17.83 -13.87
N GLY A 85 -0.34 17.86 -13.17
CA GLY A 85 0.90 17.35 -13.67
C GLY A 85 1.82 16.87 -12.59
N GLY A 86 2.85 16.12 -13.01
CA GLY A 86 3.87 15.61 -12.11
C GLY A 86 5.18 15.33 -12.82
N VAL A 87 6.25 15.32 -12.05
CA VAL A 87 7.57 14.87 -12.47
C VAL A 87 7.99 13.76 -11.54
N LEU A 88 8.16 12.55 -12.08
CA LEU A 88 8.70 11.40 -11.38
C LEU A 88 10.20 11.33 -11.66
N ILE A 89 10.98 11.29 -10.58
CA ILE A 89 12.43 11.40 -10.60
C ILE A 89 13.02 10.14 -9.99
N PRO A 90 13.82 9.34 -10.70
CA PRO A 90 14.49 8.19 -10.12
C PRO A 90 15.44 8.59 -8.97
N GLY A 91 15.43 7.78 -7.92
CA GLY A 91 16.19 7.98 -6.69
C GLY A 91 15.29 8.15 -5.47
N GLY A 92 15.33 7.18 -4.58
CA GLY A 92 14.53 7.08 -3.38
C GLY A 92 15.32 6.64 -2.16
N SER A 93 14.63 6.35 -1.04
CA SER A 93 15.28 6.03 0.24
C SER A 93 16.19 4.79 0.16
N ARG A 94 15.94 3.88 -0.77
CA ARG A 94 16.83 2.74 -1.04
C ARG A 94 18.22 3.14 -1.56
N ASP A 95 18.35 4.36 -2.10
CA ASP A 95 19.58 4.91 -2.70
C ASP A 95 20.34 5.86 -1.78
N GLU A 96 19.79 6.16 -0.62
CA GLU A 96 20.44 7.02 0.38
C GLU A 96 21.59 6.29 1.10
N ASP A 97 22.53 7.04 1.63
CA ASP A 97 23.57 6.49 2.51
C ASP A 97 22.89 5.90 3.76
N PRO A 98 23.18 4.64 4.15
CA PRO A 98 22.68 4.06 5.38
C PRO A 98 22.90 4.91 6.62
N ALA A 99 23.98 5.69 6.70
CA ALA A 99 24.25 6.60 7.79
C ALA A 99 23.33 7.83 7.81
N LYS A 100 22.66 8.12 6.69
CA LYS A 100 21.72 9.22 6.49
C LYS A 100 20.29 8.72 6.27
N ALA A 101 19.96 7.52 6.76
CA ALA A 101 18.62 6.95 6.61
C ALA A 101 17.54 7.97 7.07
N GLY A 102 16.56 8.22 6.21
CA GLY A 102 15.55 9.27 6.36
C GLY A 102 15.84 10.56 5.58
N LEU A 103 16.99 10.66 4.90
CA LEU A 103 17.32 11.82 4.06
C LEU A 103 16.24 12.10 3.03
N VAL A 104 15.75 11.07 2.33
CA VAL A 104 14.78 11.22 1.24
C VAL A 104 13.43 11.68 1.74
N GLY A 105 12.96 11.17 2.87
CA GLY A 105 11.74 11.65 3.53
C GLY A 105 11.86 13.12 3.95
N LEU A 106 12.96 13.49 4.60
CA LEU A 106 13.23 14.88 4.97
C LEU A 106 13.39 15.79 3.75
N TYR A 107 14.03 15.31 2.69
CA TYR A 107 14.13 16.03 1.42
C TYR A 107 12.76 16.31 0.83
N GLY A 108 11.88 15.29 0.71
CA GLY A 108 10.54 15.46 0.18
C GLY A 108 9.74 16.51 0.95
N GLN A 109 9.81 16.52 2.28
CA GLN A 109 9.11 17.51 3.11
C GLN A 109 9.72 18.91 3.01
N ALA A 110 11.05 19.03 3.15
CA ALA A 110 11.72 20.32 3.17
C ALA A 110 11.77 21.00 1.80
N TRP A 111 11.71 20.24 0.72
CA TRP A 111 11.77 20.76 -0.65
C TRP A 111 10.64 21.75 -0.93
N ARG A 112 9.41 21.29 -0.79
CA ARG A 112 8.20 22.10 -1.02
C ARG A 112 8.09 23.25 -0.01
N THR A 113 8.28 22.97 1.28
CA THR A 113 8.05 23.92 2.36
C THR A 113 9.12 25.03 2.43
N SER A 114 10.28 24.82 1.83
CA SER A 114 11.33 25.84 1.75
C SER A 114 11.08 26.88 0.64
N GLY A 115 10.25 26.56 -0.35
CA GLY A 115 10.03 27.42 -1.50
C GLY A 115 11.22 27.49 -2.45
N THR A 116 11.31 28.59 -3.19
CA THR A 116 12.34 28.86 -4.18
C THR A 116 13.17 30.07 -3.84
N ALA A 117 14.18 30.39 -4.64
CA ALA A 117 14.97 31.62 -4.49
C ALA A 117 14.13 32.90 -4.66
N LYS A 118 12.99 32.83 -5.39
CA LYS A 118 12.13 33.97 -5.68
C LYS A 118 10.97 34.12 -4.70
N MET A 119 10.51 33.02 -4.12
CA MET A 119 9.32 32.94 -3.26
C MET A 119 9.59 31.97 -2.12
N ASP A 120 9.45 32.40 -0.88
CA ASP A 120 9.59 31.49 0.26
C ASP A 120 8.36 30.56 0.38
N GLY A 121 8.47 29.52 1.23
CA GLY A 121 7.43 28.52 1.34
C GLY A 121 6.08 29.04 1.80
N ASP A 122 6.07 29.98 2.74
CA ASP A 122 4.84 30.56 3.29
C ASP A 122 4.13 31.46 2.25
N GLN A 123 4.90 32.23 1.50
CA GLN A 123 4.35 33.00 0.35
C GLN A 123 3.80 32.10 -0.74
N LEU A 124 4.46 30.96 -0.99
CA LEU A 124 3.98 29.97 -1.94
C LEU A 124 2.67 29.33 -1.46
N ASP A 125 2.55 29.03 -0.17
CA ASP A 125 1.33 28.52 0.46
C ASP A 125 0.16 29.50 0.28
N ASP A 126 0.34 30.75 0.65
CA ASP A 126 -0.68 31.81 0.52
C ASP A 126 -1.16 31.95 -0.93
N LEU A 127 -0.23 31.91 -1.90
CA LEU A 127 -0.57 32.03 -3.31
C LEU A 127 -1.36 30.81 -3.82
N LEU A 128 -0.92 29.61 -3.51
CA LEU A 128 -1.60 28.37 -3.92
C LEU A 128 -2.99 28.26 -3.29
N GLU A 129 -3.11 28.58 -1.99
CA GLU A 129 -4.39 28.57 -1.29
C GLU A 129 -5.38 29.57 -1.91
N SER A 130 -4.92 30.78 -2.28
CA SER A 130 -5.76 31.79 -2.95
C SER A 130 -6.33 31.34 -4.30
N LYS A 131 -5.72 30.31 -4.92
CA LYS A 131 -6.10 29.74 -6.22
C LYS A 131 -6.74 28.37 -6.14
N ALA A 132 -6.91 27.81 -4.94
CA ALA A 132 -7.27 26.41 -4.72
C ALA A 132 -6.39 25.47 -5.57
N ALA A 133 -5.10 25.77 -5.65
CA ALA A 133 -4.10 25.01 -6.37
C ALA A 133 -3.15 24.33 -5.39
N HIS A 134 -2.51 23.24 -5.82
CA HIS A 134 -1.56 22.52 -5.00
C HIS A 134 -0.24 22.29 -5.75
N ILE A 135 0.85 22.32 -5.03
CA ILE A 135 2.16 21.81 -5.45
C ILE A 135 2.70 21.01 -4.27
N GLU A 136 3.01 19.75 -4.49
CA GLU A 136 3.53 18.87 -3.45
C GLU A 136 4.80 18.19 -3.90
N THR A 137 5.67 17.88 -2.94
CA THR A 137 6.90 17.12 -3.17
C THR A 137 6.92 15.91 -2.26
N ALA A 138 7.44 14.79 -2.76
CA ALA A 138 7.51 13.54 -2.01
C ALA A 138 8.83 12.82 -2.28
N GLY A 139 9.23 11.97 -1.33
CA GLY A 139 10.30 11.00 -1.50
C GLY A 139 9.83 9.64 -1.02
N ASP A 140 9.89 8.65 -1.90
CA ASP A 140 9.52 7.25 -1.67
C ASP A 140 10.74 6.34 -1.67
N ASP A 141 10.51 5.03 -1.66
CA ASP A 141 11.61 4.06 -1.67
C ASP A 141 12.43 4.12 -2.96
N ASP A 142 11.78 4.35 -4.11
CA ASP A 142 12.37 4.24 -5.43
C ASP A 142 12.58 5.58 -6.13
N SER A 143 11.81 6.61 -5.73
CA SER A 143 11.70 7.86 -6.47
C SER A 143 11.50 9.05 -5.56
N THR A 144 11.72 10.22 -6.13
CA THR A 144 11.22 11.49 -5.63
C THR A 144 10.28 12.10 -6.66
N ALA A 145 9.37 12.98 -6.25
CA ALA A 145 8.37 13.53 -7.15
C ALA A 145 8.03 14.98 -6.80
N VAL A 146 7.63 15.73 -7.83
CA VAL A 146 6.86 16.98 -7.72
C VAL A 146 5.54 16.76 -8.43
N ALA A 147 4.44 17.07 -7.77
CA ALA A 147 3.10 17.02 -8.34
C ALA A 147 2.42 18.38 -8.18
N TRP A 148 1.55 18.73 -9.11
CA TRP A 148 0.75 19.97 -9.02
C TRP A 148 -0.62 19.77 -9.65
N ASP A 149 -1.58 20.56 -9.17
CA ASP A 149 -2.89 20.68 -9.77
C ASP A 149 -3.45 22.10 -9.62
N SER A 150 -4.30 22.50 -10.56
CA SER A 150 -4.95 23.80 -10.56
C SER A 150 -6.14 23.85 -11.50
N LEU A 151 -6.95 24.91 -11.36
CA LEU A 151 -7.89 25.28 -12.40
C LEU A 151 -7.14 25.66 -13.69
N LYS A 152 -7.73 25.37 -14.85
CA LYS A 152 -7.19 25.68 -16.18
C LYS A 152 -6.72 27.15 -16.31
N GLY A 153 -7.47 28.09 -15.73
CA GLY A 153 -7.14 29.51 -15.77
C GLY A 153 -5.84 29.89 -15.04
N ASP A 154 -5.42 29.08 -14.07
CA ASP A 154 -4.21 29.27 -13.27
C ASP A 154 -3.07 28.31 -13.66
N ALA A 155 -3.31 27.38 -14.58
CA ALA A 155 -2.40 26.29 -14.91
C ALA A 155 -1.00 26.75 -15.33
N ASP A 156 -0.91 27.83 -16.10
CA ASP A 156 0.37 28.37 -16.55
C ASP A 156 1.20 28.92 -15.40
N GLN A 157 0.55 29.61 -14.45
CA GLN A 157 1.23 30.16 -13.29
C GLN A 157 1.68 29.05 -12.33
N VAL A 158 0.80 28.08 -12.07
CA VAL A 158 1.11 26.96 -11.16
C VAL A 158 2.21 26.08 -11.76
N PHE A 159 2.18 25.80 -13.07
CA PHE A 159 3.26 25.09 -13.75
C PHE A 159 4.60 25.83 -13.64
N ALA A 160 4.60 27.16 -13.84
CA ALA A 160 5.83 27.94 -13.70
C ALA A 160 6.40 27.91 -12.27
N LEU A 161 5.53 27.88 -11.24
CA LEU A 161 5.93 27.72 -9.84
C LEU A 161 6.48 26.32 -9.57
N ALA A 162 5.82 25.28 -10.07
CA ALA A 162 6.27 23.90 -9.94
C ALA A 162 7.64 23.70 -10.63
N LEU A 163 7.83 24.30 -11.81
CA LEU A 163 9.10 24.25 -12.53
C LEU A 163 10.21 25.01 -11.78
N ASP A 164 9.91 26.18 -11.19
CA ASP A 164 10.89 26.94 -10.40
C ASP A 164 11.27 26.16 -9.12
N LEU A 165 10.30 25.49 -8.47
CA LEU A 165 10.55 24.61 -7.34
C LEU A 165 11.39 23.39 -7.73
N LEU A 166 11.11 22.80 -8.89
CA LEU A 166 11.85 21.65 -9.42
C LEU A 166 13.31 22.02 -9.73
N LEU A 167 13.57 23.19 -10.33
CA LEU A 167 14.89 23.53 -10.84
C LEU A 167 15.71 24.42 -9.90
N HIS A 168 15.06 25.19 -9.02
CA HIS A 168 15.71 26.20 -8.18
C HIS A 168 15.20 26.20 -6.72
N PRO A 169 15.17 25.03 -6.04
CA PRO A 169 14.72 24.94 -4.65
C PRO A 169 15.67 25.70 -3.71
N LYS A 170 15.12 26.24 -2.62
CA LYS A 170 15.91 27.02 -1.65
C LYS A 170 16.55 26.15 -0.57
N PHE A 171 15.87 25.14 -0.04
CA PHE A 171 16.23 24.34 1.13
C PHE A 171 16.58 25.20 2.37
N ASN A 172 15.52 25.62 3.08
CA ASN A 172 15.64 26.44 4.29
C ASN A 172 16.01 25.59 5.49
N PRO A 173 17.06 25.96 6.28
CA PRO A 173 17.45 25.23 7.49
C PRO A 173 16.33 25.08 8.52
N GLU A 174 15.46 26.09 8.70
CA GLU A 174 14.34 26.05 9.64
C GLU A 174 13.28 25.03 9.21
N LYS A 175 13.01 24.92 7.90
CA LYS A 175 12.08 23.95 7.37
C LYS A 175 12.64 22.51 7.45
N LEU A 176 13.95 22.33 7.25
CA LEU A 176 14.60 21.05 7.50
C LEU A 176 14.51 20.67 8.99
N GLN A 177 14.78 21.59 9.89
CA GLN A 177 14.67 21.36 11.34
C GLN A 177 13.23 20.96 11.72
N LEU A 178 12.22 21.63 11.18
CA LEU A 178 10.82 21.26 11.40
C LEU A 178 10.51 19.84 10.90
N ALA A 179 10.97 19.49 9.70
CA ALA A 179 10.82 18.13 9.14
C ALA A 179 11.51 17.08 10.03
N GLN A 180 12.73 17.36 10.53
CA GLN A 180 13.45 16.49 11.48
C GLN A 180 12.66 16.29 12.78
N GLN A 181 12.05 17.35 13.33
CA GLN A 181 11.22 17.24 14.54
C GLN A 181 9.98 16.40 14.32
N GLN A 182 9.30 16.57 13.17
CA GLN A 182 8.11 15.77 12.79
C GLN A 182 8.48 14.30 12.61
N GLU A 183 9.57 14.00 11.91
CA GLU A 183 10.07 12.65 11.73
C GLU A 183 10.50 12.03 13.06
N ALA A 184 11.20 12.77 13.93
CA ALA A 184 11.56 12.31 15.25
C ALA A 184 10.35 11.94 16.11
N ALA A 185 9.27 12.72 16.04
CA ALA A 185 8.02 12.40 16.72
C ALA A 185 7.40 11.09 16.19
N GLY A 186 7.46 10.85 14.88
CA GLY A 186 7.05 9.60 14.24
C GLY A 186 7.89 8.41 14.72
N ILE A 187 9.22 8.56 14.74
CA ILE A 187 10.14 7.51 15.22
C ILE A 187 9.84 7.13 16.67
N VAL A 188 9.64 8.10 17.56
CA VAL A 188 9.36 7.85 19.00
C VAL A 188 8.06 7.06 19.17
N ARG A 189 7.09 7.23 18.29
CA ARG A 189 5.77 6.60 18.33
C ARG A 189 5.63 5.35 17.43
N ARG A 190 6.69 4.96 16.72
CA ARG A 190 6.63 3.85 15.74
C ARG A 190 6.29 2.47 16.31
N ASN A 191 6.32 2.35 17.65
CA ASN A 191 5.95 1.13 18.38
C ASN A 191 4.61 1.25 19.11
N ASP A 192 3.80 2.29 18.83
CA ASP A 192 2.50 2.45 19.48
C ASP A 192 1.49 1.40 18.97
N GLU A 193 1.51 1.07 17.68
CA GLU A 193 0.56 0.16 17.04
C GLU A 193 1.20 -1.18 16.65
N GLU A 194 0.54 -2.30 17.00
CA GLU A 194 1.04 -3.65 16.71
C GLU A 194 1.16 -3.95 15.22
N SER A 195 0.30 -3.36 14.39
CA SER A 195 0.35 -3.53 12.94
C SER A 195 1.58 -2.88 12.32
N GLY A 196 1.91 -1.66 12.74
CA GLY A 196 3.11 -0.96 12.29
C GLY A 196 4.40 -1.69 12.70
N ILE A 197 4.43 -2.26 13.91
CA ILE A 197 5.53 -3.12 14.37
C ILE A 197 5.63 -4.36 13.48
N ALA A 198 4.51 -5.06 13.28
CA ALA A 198 4.47 -6.31 12.52
C ALA A 198 4.92 -6.10 11.07
N ASP A 199 4.46 -5.04 10.40
CA ASP A 199 4.82 -4.73 9.01
C ASP A 199 6.31 -4.42 8.87
N ARG A 200 6.85 -3.60 9.75
CA ARG A 200 8.27 -3.25 9.77
C ARG A 200 9.18 -4.46 10.03
N GLU A 201 8.87 -5.24 11.04
CA GLU A 201 9.73 -6.35 11.44
C GLU A 201 9.57 -7.55 10.49
N SER A 202 8.38 -7.78 9.91
CA SER A 202 8.19 -8.78 8.87
C SER A 202 9.00 -8.48 7.61
N ALA A 203 9.05 -7.22 7.18
CA ALA A 203 9.88 -6.81 6.05
C ALA A 203 11.36 -7.11 6.31
N LYS A 204 11.87 -6.79 7.52
CA LYS A 204 13.26 -7.13 7.93
C LYS A 204 13.52 -8.63 7.94
N LEU A 205 12.54 -9.45 8.36
CA LEU A 205 12.67 -10.91 8.33
C LEU A 205 12.75 -11.44 6.89
N VAL A 206 11.99 -10.85 5.95
CA VAL A 206 11.94 -11.32 4.55
C VAL A 206 13.13 -10.82 3.74
N TYR A 207 13.45 -9.54 3.81
CA TYR A 207 14.49 -8.93 2.97
C TYR A 207 15.84 -8.82 3.66
N GLY A 208 15.90 -9.03 4.98
CA GLY A 208 17.08 -8.82 5.80
C GLY A 208 17.16 -7.42 6.39
N ALA A 209 17.67 -7.30 7.60
CA ALA A 209 17.75 -6.04 8.33
C ALA A 209 18.66 -4.96 7.67
N ASN A 210 19.58 -5.40 6.83
CA ASN A 210 20.52 -4.52 6.10
C ASN A 210 20.05 -4.22 4.66
N SER A 211 18.88 -4.70 4.26
CA SER A 211 18.33 -4.43 2.94
C SER A 211 17.99 -2.95 2.80
N PRO A 212 18.23 -2.32 1.64
CA PRO A 212 17.78 -0.96 1.39
C PRO A 212 16.25 -0.81 1.52
N TYR A 213 15.47 -1.88 1.27
CA TYR A 213 14.01 -1.89 1.38
C TYR A 213 13.48 -2.05 2.83
N THR A 214 14.35 -2.24 3.80
CA THR A 214 13.97 -2.36 5.22
C THR A 214 14.68 -1.35 6.11
N ARG A 215 15.45 -0.47 5.49
CA ARG A 215 16.16 0.61 6.20
C ARG A 215 15.13 1.53 6.82
N GLN A 216 15.37 1.86 8.09
CA GLN A 216 14.50 2.74 8.86
C GLN A 216 15.28 3.99 9.25
N PRO A 217 14.64 5.17 9.23
CA PRO A 217 15.19 6.35 9.86
C PRO A 217 15.30 6.14 11.37
N GLU A 218 16.38 6.66 11.94
CA GLU A 218 16.63 6.68 13.39
C GLU A 218 16.90 8.11 13.85
N LEU A 219 16.66 8.41 15.11
CA LEU A 219 16.90 9.76 15.66
C LEU A 219 18.30 10.29 15.36
N ALA A 220 19.31 9.41 15.38
CA ALA A 220 20.69 9.77 15.06
C ALA A 220 20.90 10.07 13.57
N SER A 221 20.32 9.27 12.67
CA SER A 221 20.50 9.44 11.23
C SER A 221 19.79 10.69 10.73
N ILE A 222 18.51 10.91 11.12
CA ILE A 222 17.76 12.11 10.72
C ILE A 222 18.39 13.39 11.28
N GLY A 223 18.86 13.38 12.54
CA GLY A 223 19.55 14.52 13.16
C GLY A 223 20.91 14.85 12.53
N SER A 224 21.48 13.93 11.73
CA SER A 224 22.74 14.15 11.02
C SER A 224 22.57 14.74 9.63
N VAL A 225 21.33 14.81 9.10
CA VAL A 225 21.03 15.36 7.77
C VAL A 225 21.16 16.87 7.79
N THR A 226 21.86 17.42 6.79
CA THR A 226 22.11 18.85 6.63
C THR A 226 21.45 19.39 5.36
N VAL A 227 21.38 20.71 5.23
CA VAL A 227 20.91 21.38 4.00
C VAL A 227 21.79 21.02 2.80
N GLU A 228 23.08 20.84 3.02
CA GLU A 228 24.05 20.41 1.99
C GLU A 228 23.74 19.00 1.50
N ASP A 229 23.30 18.09 2.37
CA ASP A 229 22.84 16.75 1.98
C ASP A 229 21.60 16.83 1.08
N LEU A 230 20.62 17.70 1.41
CA LEU A 230 19.43 17.91 0.59
C LEU A 230 19.79 18.45 -0.80
N LYS A 231 20.69 19.43 -0.87
CA LYS A 231 21.17 19.97 -2.15
C LYS A 231 21.90 18.94 -2.98
N ALA A 232 22.80 18.18 -2.34
CA ALA A 232 23.54 17.12 -3.03
C ALA A 232 22.61 16.01 -3.56
N TRP A 233 21.55 15.68 -2.80
CA TRP A 233 20.51 14.76 -3.25
C TRP A 233 19.78 15.31 -4.47
N HIS A 234 19.33 16.55 -4.40
CA HIS A 234 18.64 17.24 -5.49
C HIS A 234 19.47 17.26 -6.77
N ASP A 235 20.72 17.72 -6.70
CA ASP A 235 21.64 17.83 -7.85
C ASP A 235 21.91 16.45 -8.49
N ARG A 236 21.94 15.39 -7.66
CA ARG A 236 22.12 14.02 -8.14
C ARG A 236 20.90 13.52 -8.90
N THR A 237 19.69 13.73 -8.35
CA THR A 237 18.46 13.13 -8.88
C THR A 237 17.92 13.88 -10.09
N ILE A 238 17.99 15.20 -10.12
CA ILE A 238 17.58 16.05 -11.26
C ILE A 238 18.40 15.75 -12.53
N GLY A 239 19.61 15.23 -12.39
CA GLY A 239 20.44 14.77 -13.53
C GLY A 239 20.06 13.39 -14.09
N GLY A 240 19.05 12.74 -13.51
CA GLY A 240 18.52 11.44 -13.95
C GLY A 240 17.50 11.53 -15.08
N LYS A 241 16.92 10.38 -15.44
CA LYS A 241 15.81 10.30 -16.41
C LYS A 241 14.51 10.77 -15.75
N LEU A 242 14.04 11.97 -16.08
CA LEU A 242 12.76 12.47 -15.62
C LEU A 242 11.62 11.86 -16.45
N ILE A 243 10.51 11.56 -15.79
CA ILE A 243 9.24 11.16 -16.41
C ILE A 243 8.19 12.19 -16.02
N ILE A 244 7.56 12.81 -17.00
CA ILE A 244 6.63 13.94 -16.81
C ILE A 244 5.26 13.49 -17.30
N GLY A 245 4.24 13.61 -16.47
CA GLY A 245 2.86 13.37 -16.84
C GLY A 245 2.01 14.64 -16.69
N ILE A 246 1.19 14.91 -17.69
CA ILE A 246 0.20 16.01 -17.65
C ILE A 246 -1.16 15.45 -18.05
N THR A 247 -2.16 15.73 -17.23
CA THR A 247 -3.57 15.39 -17.53
C THR A 247 -4.48 16.59 -17.32
N GLY A 248 -5.59 16.65 -18.07
CA GLY A 248 -6.62 17.66 -17.89
C GLY A 248 -6.95 18.46 -19.14
N ASP A 249 -7.56 19.62 -18.91
CA ASP A 249 -8.11 20.49 -19.97
C ASP A 249 -7.04 21.46 -20.53
N PHE A 250 -6.28 20.98 -21.50
CA PHE A 250 -5.25 21.75 -22.21
C PHE A 250 -5.23 21.44 -23.70
N ASP A 251 -4.63 22.31 -24.50
CA ASP A 251 -4.28 22.03 -25.89
C ASP A 251 -2.97 21.23 -25.95
N PRO A 252 -2.98 20.00 -26.48
CA PRO A 252 -1.80 19.12 -26.44
C PRO A 252 -0.62 19.63 -27.26
N VAL A 253 -0.85 20.44 -28.30
CA VAL A 253 0.26 21.00 -29.11
C VAL A 253 0.94 22.13 -28.34
N ALA A 254 0.15 23.02 -27.73
CA ALA A 254 0.68 24.11 -26.92
C ALA A 254 1.39 23.57 -25.66
N MET A 255 0.83 22.54 -25.02
CA MET A 255 1.43 21.91 -23.84
C MET A 255 2.75 21.22 -24.19
N GLU A 256 2.81 20.47 -25.31
CA GLU A 256 4.07 19.87 -25.76
C GLU A 256 5.14 20.93 -26.02
N ALA A 257 4.79 22.05 -26.69
CA ALA A 257 5.75 23.12 -26.96
C ALA A 257 6.31 23.72 -25.66
N LYS A 258 5.42 23.99 -24.67
CA LYS A 258 5.80 24.51 -23.34
C LYS A 258 6.73 23.55 -22.59
N LEU A 259 6.43 22.26 -22.59
CA LEU A 259 7.27 21.26 -21.92
C LEU A 259 8.63 21.08 -22.61
N ARG A 260 8.67 21.14 -23.94
CA ARG A 260 9.93 21.15 -24.69
C ARG A 260 10.79 22.36 -24.34
N GLU A 261 10.20 23.56 -24.29
CA GLU A 261 10.90 24.77 -23.87
C GLU A 261 11.49 24.64 -22.46
N ALA A 262 10.70 24.09 -21.52
CA ALA A 262 11.10 23.94 -20.12
C ALA A 262 12.21 22.88 -19.91
N PHE A 263 12.16 21.77 -20.63
CA PHE A 263 12.96 20.59 -20.30
C PHE A 263 14.02 20.18 -21.33
N GLU A 264 13.92 20.62 -22.59
CA GLU A 264 14.84 20.17 -23.66
C GLU A 264 16.26 20.72 -23.50
N SER A 265 16.43 21.82 -22.74
CA SER A 265 17.74 22.41 -22.41
C SER A 265 18.44 21.74 -21.23
N LEU A 266 17.76 20.86 -20.48
CA LEU A 266 18.38 20.16 -19.36
C LEU A 266 19.46 19.19 -19.87
N PRO A 267 20.46 18.86 -19.03
CA PRO A 267 21.51 17.92 -19.40
C PRO A 267 20.96 16.55 -19.84
N GLN A 268 21.74 15.83 -20.63
CA GLN A 268 21.42 14.44 -20.97
C GLN A 268 21.28 13.59 -19.71
N ALA A 269 20.15 12.89 -19.61
CA ALA A 269 19.88 11.98 -18.49
C ALA A 269 20.98 10.92 -18.35
N LYS A 270 21.50 10.77 -17.15
CA LYS A 270 22.46 9.71 -16.84
C LYS A 270 21.70 8.40 -16.64
N PRO A 271 22.14 7.29 -17.25
CA PRO A 271 21.54 6.00 -16.97
C PRO A 271 21.80 5.60 -15.51
N GLU A 272 20.78 5.06 -14.86
CA GLU A 272 20.97 4.44 -13.55
C GLU A 272 21.80 3.15 -13.67
N PRO A 273 22.71 2.90 -12.72
CA PRO A 273 23.43 1.64 -12.70
C PRO A 273 22.43 0.49 -12.43
N PRO A 274 22.63 -0.68 -13.06
CA PRO A 274 21.79 -1.84 -12.77
C PRO A 274 21.91 -2.25 -11.31
N ARG A 275 20.77 -2.55 -10.68
CA ARG A 275 20.74 -3.04 -9.31
C ARG A 275 21.07 -4.53 -9.25
N HIS A 276 21.81 -4.92 -8.25
CA HIS A 276 22.24 -6.29 -8.01
C HIS A 276 21.92 -6.73 -6.57
N ASP A 277 20.76 -6.36 -6.06
CA ASP A 277 20.33 -6.77 -4.73
C ASP A 277 20.08 -8.28 -4.69
N SER A 278 20.55 -8.93 -3.63
CA SER A 278 20.32 -10.36 -3.39
C SER A 278 19.33 -10.55 -2.24
N PHE A 279 18.30 -11.35 -2.48
CA PHE A 279 17.26 -11.65 -1.51
C PHE A 279 17.27 -13.14 -1.19
N VAL A 280 17.49 -13.50 0.06
CA VAL A 280 17.59 -14.90 0.51
C VAL A 280 16.26 -15.43 1.04
N GLY A 281 15.37 -14.54 1.47
CA GLY A 281 14.14 -14.89 2.16
C GLY A 281 14.33 -15.14 3.66
N PRO A 282 13.23 -15.30 4.42
CA PRO A 282 13.28 -15.49 5.86
C PRO A 282 13.76 -16.89 6.22
N LYS A 283 14.36 -17.02 7.40
CA LYS A 283 14.59 -18.31 8.01
C LYS A 283 13.27 -18.85 8.56
N PRO A 284 12.90 -20.12 8.28
CA PRO A 284 11.70 -20.73 8.87
C PRO A 284 11.77 -20.70 10.40
N GLY A 285 10.62 -20.58 11.03
CA GLY A 285 10.51 -20.58 12.49
C GLY A 285 9.55 -19.51 12.98
N LEU A 286 9.54 -19.31 14.30
CA LEU A 286 8.66 -18.38 14.99
C LEU A 286 9.46 -17.22 15.59
N SER A 287 9.05 -16.01 15.26
CA SER A 287 9.50 -14.78 15.90
C SER A 287 8.37 -14.18 16.72
N PHE A 288 8.70 -13.58 17.85
CA PHE A 288 7.72 -12.99 18.75
C PHE A 288 8.16 -11.61 19.25
N ILE A 289 7.22 -10.68 19.26
CA ILE A 289 7.37 -9.35 19.88
C ILE A 289 6.28 -9.21 20.91
N ASN A 290 6.72 -9.07 22.19
CA ASN A 290 5.76 -8.83 23.27
C ASN A 290 5.32 -7.36 23.26
N LYS A 291 4.00 -7.17 23.21
CA LYS A 291 3.33 -5.88 23.37
C LYS A 291 2.19 -6.08 24.37
N ASP A 292 2.42 -5.69 25.61
CA ASP A 292 1.58 -6.01 26.77
C ASP A 292 0.37 -5.09 26.94
N ASP A 293 0.31 -4.00 26.18
CA ASP A 293 -0.76 -3.01 26.19
C ASP A 293 -1.85 -3.27 25.12
N VAL A 294 -1.82 -4.44 24.46
CA VAL A 294 -2.82 -4.84 23.45
C VAL A 294 -3.57 -6.11 23.85
N ASN A 295 -4.80 -6.25 23.39
CA ASN A 295 -5.65 -7.43 23.59
C ASN A 295 -5.84 -8.28 22.33
N GLN A 296 -5.17 -7.90 21.25
CA GLN A 296 -5.13 -8.59 19.98
C GLN A 296 -3.69 -8.97 19.64
N SER A 297 -3.56 -9.95 18.76
CA SER A 297 -2.29 -10.32 18.14
C SER A 297 -2.36 -10.07 16.64
N ASN A 298 -1.30 -9.46 16.12
CA ASN A 298 -1.02 -9.44 14.68
C ASN A 298 -0.11 -10.61 14.35
N VAL A 299 -0.63 -11.55 13.58
CA VAL A 299 0.10 -12.73 13.11
C VAL A 299 0.43 -12.54 11.65
N GLN A 300 1.71 -12.67 11.29
CA GLN A 300 2.16 -12.66 9.89
C GLN A 300 2.90 -13.94 9.56
N ILE A 301 2.45 -14.63 8.51
CA ILE A 301 3.08 -15.83 7.96
C ILE A 301 3.68 -15.40 6.62
N MET A 302 5.01 -15.53 6.47
CA MET A 302 5.71 -14.86 5.38
C MET A 302 6.81 -15.67 4.75
N GLY A 303 7.08 -15.35 3.48
CA GLY A 303 8.20 -15.86 2.70
C GLY A 303 8.62 -14.87 1.62
N LEU A 304 9.72 -15.13 0.94
CA LEU A 304 10.09 -14.36 -0.24
C LEU A 304 9.11 -14.65 -1.37
N GLY A 305 8.66 -13.60 -2.05
CA GLY A 305 7.82 -13.69 -3.23
C GLY A 305 8.63 -13.75 -4.53
N ILE A 306 8.07 -13.20 -5.60
CA ILE A 306 8.68 -13.20 -6.93
C ILE A 306 8.64 -11.79 -7.55
N ASP A 307 9.50 -11.58 -8.54
CA ASP A 307 9.52 -10.38 -9.37
C ASP A 307 8.28 -10.32 -10.28
N ARG A 308 7.74 -9.13 -10.51
CA ARG A 308 6.57 -8.89 -11.37
C ARG A 308 6.79 -9.28 -12.84
N ARG A 309 8.05 -9.36 -13.31
CA ARG A 309 8.40 -9.82 -14.65
C ARG A 309 8.28 -11.34 -14.81
N ASN A 310 8.11 -12.09 -13.72
CA ASN A 310 7.97 -13.54 -13.78
C ASN A 310 6.67 -13.92 -14.53
N PRO A 311 6.74 -14.82 -15.53
CA PRO A 311 5.58 -15.20 -16.34
C PRO A 311 4.45 -15.87 -15.53
N ASP A 312 4.72 -16.38 -14.33
CA ASP A 312 3.73 -17.02 -13.48
C ASP A 312 2.88 -16.01 -12.66
N VAL A 313 3.22 -14.71 -12.71
CA VAL A 313 2.51 -13.66 -11.95
C VAL A 313 1.00 -13.64 -12.22
N PRO A 314 0.48 -13.74 -13.45
CA PRO A 314 -0.96 -13.78 -13.68
C PRO A 314 -1.65 -14.97 -12.97
N THR A 315 -1.01 -16.14 -12.99
CA THR A 315 -1.55 -17.34 -12.33
C THR A 315 -1.50 -17.22 -10.81
N LEU A 316 -0.41 -16.67 -10.26
CA LEU A 316 -0.29 -16.40 -8.83
C LEU A 316 -1.28 -15.33 -8.35
N ALA A 317 -1.62 -14.34 -9.18
CA ALA A 317 -2.65 -13.37 -8.86
C ALA A 317 -4.03 -14.03 -8.70
N VAL A 318 -4.37 -14.98 -9.58
CA VAL A 318 -5.61 -15.77 -9.45
C VAL A 318 -5.56 -16.66 -8.19
N MET A 319 -4.42 -17.29 -7.91
CA MET A 319 -4.25 -18.08 -6.69
C MET A 319 -4.39 -17.23 -5.41
N ASN A 320 -3.86 -15.99 -5.41
CA ASN A 320 -4.02 -15.06 -4.30
C ASN A 320 -5.49 -14.75 -4.01
N GLU A 321 -6.29 -14.52 -5.07
CA GLU A 321 -7.72 -14.24 -4.94
C GLU A 321 -8.44 -15.44 -4.28
N ILE A 322 -8.09 -16.66 -4.66
CA ILE A 322 -8.64 -17.88 -4.05
C ILE A 322 -8.17 -18.05 -2.61
N LEU A 323 -6.89 -17.77 -2.31
CA LEU A 323 -6.33 -17.96 -0.97
C LEU A 323 -6.87 -16.93 0.01
N GLY A 324 -6.73 -15.63 -0.29
CA GLY A 324 -6.93 -14.55 0.68
C GLY A 324 -7.40 -13.21 0.09
N GLY A 325 -7.82 -13.16 -1.18
CA GLY A 325 -8.15 -11.91 -1.89
C GLY A 325 -9.51 -11.32 -1.60
N GLY A 326 -10.38 -11.97 -0.81
CA GLY A 326 -11.70 -11.41 -0.52
C GLY A 326 -12.55 -12.30 0.36
N PHE A 327 -13.82 -11.90 0.55
CA PHE A 327 -14.78 -12.59 1.44
C PHE A 327 -15.05 -14.05 1.06
N ALA A 328 -14.89 -14.41 -0.20
CA ALA A 328 -15.09 -15.79 -0.68
C ALA A 328 -13.78 -16.61 -0.71
N SER A 329 -12.66 -16.05 -0.24
CA SER A 329 -11.36 -16.71 -0.19
C SER A 329 -11.32 -17.81 0.87
N ARG A 330 -10.42 -18.77 0.68
CA ARG A 330 -10.27 -19.93 1.60
C ARG A 330 -9.93 -19.48 3.03
N LEU A 331 -9.00 -18.53 3.18
CA LEU A 331 -8.62 -17.98 4.48
C LEU A 331 -9.81 -17.30 5.17
N PHE A 332 -10.51 -16.43 4.47
CA PHE A 332 -11.63 -15.71 5.06
C PHE A 332 -12.76 -16.67 5.47
N GLN A 333 -13.14 -17.58 4.59
CA GLN A 333 -14.21 -18.54 4.86
C GLN A 333 -13.86 -19.47 6.02
N LYS A 334 -12.63 -20.01 6.07
CA LYS A 334 -12.24 -20.95 7.12
C LYS A 334 -11.96 -20.26 8.44
N VAL A 335 -11.05 -19.26 8.44
CA VAL A 335 -10.53 -18.70 9.70
C VAL A 335 -11.50 -17.72 10.33
N ARG A 336 -12.15 -16.86 9.51
CA ARG A 336 -13.06 -15.83 10.01
C ARG A 336 -14.50 -16.32 10.09
N THR A 337 -15.06 -16.87 9.00
CA THR A 337 -16.49 -17.19 8.93
C THR A 337 -16.82 -18.48 9.69
N GLU A 338 -16.09 -19.57 9.43
CA GLU A 338 -16.39 -20.88 10.02
C GLU A 338 -15.90 -20.98 11.46
N LEU A 339 -14.65 -20.61 11.72
CA LEU A 339 -14.02 -20.76 13.02
C LEU A 339 -14.15 -19.53 13.93
N GLY A 340 -14.44 -18.35 13.40
CA GLY A 340 -14.59 -17.10 14.17
C GLY A 340 -13.30 -16.64 14.86
N LEU A 341 -12.14 -17.07 14.37
CA LEU A 341 -10.86 -16.86 15.05
C LEU A 341 -10.21 -15.52 14.76
N ALA A 342 -10.50 -14.87 13.63
CA ALA A 342 -9.87 -13.64 13.25
C ALA A 342 -10.90 -12.58 12.81
N TYR A 343 -10.64 -11.31 13.16
CA TYR A 343 -11.40 -10.19 12.64
C TYR A 343 -11.04 -9.91 11.18
N GLU A 344 -9.75 -9.96 10.88
CA GLU A 344 -9.20 -9.83 9.55
C GLU A 344 -8.25 -10.99 9.26
N VAL A 345 -8.38 -11.59 8.09
CA VAL A 345 -7.44 -12.60 7.60
C VAL A 345 -7.41 -12.57 6.09
N GLY A 346 -6.22 -12.55 5.53
CA GLY A 346 -6.02 -12.53 4.08
C GLY A 346 -4.56 -12.44 3.71
N GLY A 347 -4.30 -12.33 2.43
CA GLY A 347 -2.95 -12.17 1.89
C GLY A 347 -2.65 -13.11 0.72
N GLY A 348 -1.39 -13.11 0.30
CA GLY A 348 -0.88 -13.85 -0.85
C GLY A 348 0.48 -13.34 -1.28
N PHE A 349 0.85 -13.53 -2.54
CA PHE A 349 2.07 -13.00 -3.13
C PHE A 349 1.89 -11.54 -3.55
N SER A 350 2.78 -10.65 -3.13
CA SER A 350 2.95 -9.35 -3.76
C SER A 350 3.98 -9.44 -4.90
N PHE A 351 3.90 -8.51 -5.84
CA PHE A 351 4.76 -8.48 -7.03
C PHE A 351 5.36 -7.08 -7.16
N ALA A 352 6.57 -6.89 -6.65
CA ALA A 352 7.28 -5.63 -6.81
C ALA A 352 7.78 -5.48 -8.26
N TYR A 353 8.00 -4.23 -8.70
CA TYR A 353 8.29 -3.95 -10.10
C TYR A 353 9.71 -4.36 -10.52
N ASP A 354 10.69 -4.24 -9.64
CA ASP A 354 12.11 -4.45 -9.96
C ASP A 354 12.85 -5.38 -8.99
N HIS A 355 12.15 -5.95 -8.02
CA HIS A 355 12.69 -6.90 -7.06
C HIS A 355 11.63 -7.93 -6.67
N PRO A 356 11.99 -9.05 -6.01
CA PRO A 356 11.02 -10.00 -5.52
C PRO A 356 10.07 -9.36 -4.49
N GLY A 357 8.77 -9.56 -4.67
CA GLY A 357 7.79 -9.20 -3.66
C GLY A 357 7.84 -10.15 -2.45
N VAL A 358 6.78 -10.15 -1.66
CA VAL A 358 6.64 -10.96 -0.43
C VAL A 358 5.43 -11.88 -0.56
N PHE A 359 5.57 -13.14 -0.19
CA PHE A 359 4.40 -13.93 0.21
C PHE A 359 4.07 -13.57 1.65
N ARG A 360 2.86 -13.10 1.92
CA ARG A 360 2.43 -12.70 3.26
C ARG A 360 0.95 -13.01 3.48
N VAL A 361 0.66 -13.72 4.57
CA VAL A 361 -0.68 -13.89 5.11
C VAL A 361 -0.72 -13.23 6.47
N ILE A 362 -1.70 -12.38 6.69
CA ILE A 362 -1.94 -11.63 7.94
C ILE A 362 -3.20 -12.19 8.60
N ALA A 363 -3.18 -12.32 9.92
CA ALA A 363 -4.38 -12.57 10.73
C ALA A 363 -4.37 -11.66 11.95
N LEU A 364 -5.41 -10.82 12.08
CA LEU A 364 -5.70 -10.04 13.28
C LEU A 364 -6.68 -10.82 14.14
N THR A 365 -6.24 -11.23 15.32
CA THR A 365 -6.98 -12.14 16.19
C THR A 365 -6.93 -11.70 17.65
N LYS A 366 -7.85 -12.16 18.47
CA LYS A 366 -7.76 -12.00 19.91
C LYS A 366 -6.55 -12.74 20.45
N SER A 367 -5.88 -12.20 21.48
CA SER A 367 -4.71 -12.87 22.10
C SER A 367 -4.97 -14.33 22.44
N ALA A 368 -6.13 -14.66 23.01
CA ALA A 368 -6.52 -16.04 23.35
C ALA A 368 -6.72 -16.97 22.14
N SER A 369 -6.90 -16.44 20.93
CA SER A 369 -7.11 -17.23 19.70
C SER A 369 -5.87 -17.28 18.80
N THR A 370 -4.76 -16.69 19.20
CA THR A 370 -3.54 -16.52 18.38
C THR A 370 -3.04 -17.85 17.82
N VAL A 371 -2.91 -18.87 18.65
CA VAL A 371 -2.37 -20.17 18.25
C VAL A 371 -3.31 -20.89 17.30
N GLU A 372 -4.61 -20.88 17.59
CA GLU A 372 -5.61 -21.53 16.73
C GLU A 372 -5.75 -20.83 15.37
N ALA A 373 -5.79 -19.50 15.36
CA ALA A 373 -5.82 -18.71 14.13
C ALA A 373 -4.58 -18.95 13.26
N THR A 374 -3.40 -19.00 13.87
CA THR A 374 -2.14 -19.28 13.18
C THR A 374 -2.15 -20.70 12.57
N LYS A 375 -2.55 -21.70 13.34
CA LYS A 375 -2.66 -23.10 12.85
C LYS A 375 -3.65 -23.20 11.70
N ALA A 376 -4.81 -22.56 11.82
CA ALA A 376 -5.84 -22.54 10.77
C ALA A 376 -5.33 -21.87 9.49
N ALA A 377 -4.67 -20.71 9.60
CA ALA A 377 -4.10 -20.02 8.45
C ALA A 377 -2.99 -20.84 7.77
N MET A 378 -2.08 -21.45 8.54
CA MET A 378 -1.04 -22.32 8.00
C MET A 378 -1.63 -23.57 7.30
N ALA A 379 -2.73 -24.13 7.83
CA ALA A 379 -3.43 -25.25 7.21
C ALA A 379 -4.05 -24.85 5.87
N GLU A 380 -4.61 -23.65 5.75
CA GLU A 380 -5.13 -23.14 4.47
C GLU A 380 -4.02 -22.91 3.44
N ILE A 381 -2.87 -22.37 3.85
CA ILE A 381 -1.69 -22.22 2.98
C ILE A 381 -1.21 -23.60 2.50
N ALA A 382 -1.04 -24.56 3.40
CA ALA A 382 -0.66 -25.92 3.05
C ALA A 382 -1.70 -26.61 2.15
N GLY A 383 -2.97 -26.27 2.35
CA GLY A 383 -4.10 -26.72 1.57
C GLY A 383 -4.01 -26.37 0.07
N LEU A 384 -3.26 -25.35 -0.31
CA LEU A 384 -3.03 -25.01 -1.73
C LEU A 384 -2.31 -26.14 -2.50
N ASN A 385 -1.49 -26.92 -1.81
CA ASN A 385 -0.78 -28.08 -2.39
C ASN A 385 -1.55 -29.40 -2.31
N SER A 386 -2.47 -29.54 -1.34
CA SER A 386 -3.11 -30.81 -1.02
C SER A 386 -4.60 -30.87 -1.38
N ARG A 387 -5.29 -29.75 -1.42
CA ARG A 387 -6.70 -29.65 -1.82
C ARG A 387 -6.80 -29.15 -3.26
N PRO A 388 -7.51 -29.84 -4.16
CA PRO A 388 -7.65 -29.41 -5.52
C PRO A 388 -8.32 -28.02 -5.60
N PHE A 389 -7.91 -27.24 -6.57
CA PHE A 389 -8.66 -26.04 -7.00
C PHE A 389 -9.88 -26.46 -7.78
N THR A 390 -11.01 -25.80 -7.56
CA THR A 390 -12.23 -26.06 -8.31
C THR A 390 -12.40 -25.08 -9.48
N GLN A 391 -13.19 -25.46 -10.48
CA GLN A 391 -13.52 -24.55 -11.59
C GLN A 391 -14.29 -23.33 -11.08
N GLU A 392 -15.17 -23.52 -10.10
CA GLU A 392 -15.93 -22.42 -9.48
C GLU A 392 -15.03 -21.39 -8.78
N GLU A 393 -14.01 -21.85 -8.03
CA GLU A 393 -13.01 -20.94 -7.43
C GLU A 393 -12.25 -20.16 -8.51
N LEU A 394 -11.82 -20.85 -9.57
CA LEU A 394 -11.13 -20.23 -10.69
C LEU A 394 -11.97 -19.15 -11.37
N ASP A 395 -13.21 -19.49 -11.74
CA ASP A 395 -14.10 -18.58 -12.47
C ASP A 395 -14.41 -17.36 -11.62
N ARG A 396 -14.76 -17.54 -10.35
CA ARG A 396 -15.00 -16.45 -9.42
C ARG A 396 -13.77 -15.55 -9.23
N ALA A 397 -12.58 -16.13 -9.05
CA ALA A 397 -11.34 -15.36 -8.88
C ALA A 397 -11.01 -14.55 -10.13
N LYS A 398 -11.17 -15.13 -11.32
CA LYS A 398 -10.98 -14.43 -12.58
C LYS A 398 -11.97 -13.27 -12.75
N ASP A 399 -13.25 -13.52 -12.48
CA ASP A 399 -14.29 -12.49 -12.57
C ASP A 399 -14.00 -11.32 -11.63
N ASN A 400 -13.59 -11.59 -10.37
CA ASN A 400 -13.24 -10.56 -9.41
C ASN A 400 -12.03 -9.73 -9.88
N ILE A 401 -10.97 -10.39 -10.34
CA ILE A 401 -9.76 -9.70 -10.82
C ILE A 401 -10.08 -8.87 -12.07
N LEU A 402 -10.74 -9.44 -13.05
CA LEU A 402 -11.04 -8.76 -14.32
C LEU A 402 -12.02 -7.60 -14.14
N THR A 403 -13.01 -7.75 -13.25
CA THR A 403 -13.91 -6.65 -12.91
C THR A 403 -13.18 -5.54 -12.16
N SER A 404 -12.35 -5.89 -11.15
CA SER A 404 -11.57 -4.91 -10.41
C SER A 404 -10.49 -4.22 -11.27
N PHE A 405 -10.02 -4.91 -12.33
CA PHE A 405 -9.07 -4.35 -13.28
C PHE A 405 -9.63 -3.11 -13.99
N LEU A 406 -10.93 -3.11 -14.34
CA LEU A 406 -11.56 -1.94 -14.95
C LEU A 406 -11.52 -0.73 -14.01
N PHE A 407 -11.80 -0.92 -12.71
CA PHE A 407 -11.79 0.17 -11.73
C PHE A 407 -10.38 0.69 -11.40
N ARG A 408 -9.34 -0.05 -11.75
CA ARG A 408 -7.95 0.42 -11.62
C ARG A 408 -7.54 1.42 -12.69
N TYR A 409 -8.27 1.44 -13.83
CA TYR A 409 -7.94 2.23 -15.00
C TYR A 409 -9.17 2.95 -15.56
N ASP A 410 -10.16 3.28 -14.69
CA ASP A 410 -11.42 3.89 -15.06
C ASP A 410 -11.34 5.40 -15.26
N THR A 411 -10.24 6.04 -14.83
CA THR A 411 -9.98 7.45 -15.08
C THR A 411 -8.70 7.64 -15.90
N ARG A 412 -8.59 8.78 -16.56
CA ARG A 412 -7.42 9.13 -17.39
C ARG A 412 -6.16 9.30 -16.54
N GLU A 413 -6.30 9.87 -15.33
CA GLU A 413 -5.19 10.01 -14.37
C GLU A 413 -4.62 8.66 -13.96
N LYS A 414 -5.49 7.65 -13.71
CA LYS A 414 -5.04 6.31 -13.34
C LYS A 414 -4.30 5.62 -14.49
N VAL A 415 -4.77 5.81 -15.72
CA VAL A 415 -4.07 5.30 -16.92
C VAL A 415 -2.72 5.97 -17.07
N LEU A 416 -2.66 7.30 -16.96
CA LEU A 416 -1.44 8.09 -17.03
C LEU A 416 -0.42 7.61 -15.97
N ALA A 417 -0.82 7.57 -14.70
CA ALA A 417 0.04 7.15 -13.60
C ALA A 417 0.62 5.73 -13.79
N GLU A 418 -0.18 4.80 -14.35
CA GLU A 418 0.34 3.45 -14.63
C GLU A 418 1.32 3.46 -15.82
N ARG A 419 1.08 4.27 -16.86
CA ARG A 419 2.03 4.39 -17.99
C ARG A 419 3.36 5.00 -17.55
N GLU A 420 3.33 6.03 -16.70
CA GLU A 420 4.53 6.59 -16.08
C GLU A 420 5.29 5.55 -15.25
N ARG A 421 4.59 4.77 -14.44
CA ARG A 421 5.18 3.70 -13.62
C ARG A 421 5.79 2.60 -14.45
N LEU A 422 5.12 2.17 -15.52
CA LEU A 422 5.66 1.15 -16.45
C LEU A 422 6.92 1.67 -17.18
N GLU A 423 6.92 2.94 -17.60
CA GLU A 423 8.08 3.60 -18.16
C GLU A 423 9.24 3.69 -17.16
N PHE A 424 8.92 4.05 -15.91
CA PHE A 424 9.90 4.17 -14.83
C PHE A 424 10.67 2.88 -14.59
N TYR A 425 9.96 1.76 -14.55
CA TYR A 425 10.56 0.44 -14.34
C TYR A 425 10.96 -0.29 -15.64
N GLY A 426 10.80 0.34 -16.79
CA GLY A 426 11.21 -0.24 -18.09
C GLY A 426 10.36 -1.42 -18.52
N TYR A 427 9.06 -1.40 -18.26
CA TYR A 427 8.11 -2.38 -18.77
C TYR A 427 7.69 -2.05 -20.22
N PRO A 428 7.29 -3.06 -21.00
CA PRO A 428 6.80 -2.82 -22.35
C PRO A 428 5.47 -2.05 -22.33
N PRO A 429 5.20 -1.18 -23.32
CA PRO A 429 3.96 -0.37 -23.35
C PRO A 429 2.68 -1.19 -23.32
N ASN A 430 2.67 -2.40 -23.86
CA ASN A 430 1.52 -3.32 -23.89
C ASN A 430 1.48 -4.29 -22.71
N TYR A 431 2.14 -3.97 -21.59
CA TYR A 431 2.21 -4.85 -20.42
C TYR A 431 0.82 -5.17 -19.87
N LEU A 432 -0.07 -4.17 -19.76
CA LEU A 432 -1.40 -4.36 -19.18
C LEU A 432 -2.27 -5.29 -20.00
N GLU A 433 -2.25 -5.14 -21.33
CA GLU A 433 -3.00 -5.97 -22.26
C GLU A 433 -2.47 -7.42 -22.22
N THR A 434 -1.17 -7.57 -22.19
CA THR A 434 -0.50 -8.88 -22.10
C THR A 434 -0.83 -9.57 -20.77
N TYR A 435 -0.79 -8.82 -19.68
CA TYR A 435 -1.13 -9.31 -18.34
C TYR A 435 -2.61 -9.76 -18.28
N LYS A 436 -3.53 -8.90 -18.75
CA LYS A 436 -4.97 -9.24 -18.82
C LYS A 436 -5.22 -10.51 -19.65
N ALA A 437 -4.64 -10.58 -20.85
CA ALA A 437 -4.79 -11.74 -21.71
C ALA A 437 -4.20 -13.03 -21.09
N ALA A 438 -3.17 -12.92 -20.28
CA ALA A 438 -2.61 -14.05 -19.55
C ALA A 438 -3.53 -14.50 -18.41
N LEU A 439 -4.12 -13.57 -17.64
CA LEU A 439 -5.13 -13.86 -16.61
C LEU A 439 -6.33 -14.65 -17.17
N GLU A 440 -6.85 -14.23 -18.32
CA GLU A 440 -7.98 -14.87 -18.98
C GLU A 440 -7.71 -16.34 -19.34
N LYS A 441 -6.46 -16.70 -19.60
CA LYS A 441 -6.04 -18.05 -20.02
C LYS A 441 -5.72 -18.99 -18.87
N VAL A 442 -5.63 -18.49 -17.63
CA VAL A 442 -5.28 -19.32 -16.46
C VAL A 442 -6.27 -20.48 -16.31
N THR A 443 -5.75 -21.67 -16.06
CA THR A 443 -6.51 -22.92 -15.85
C THR A 443 -6.31 -23.46 -14.43
N VAL A 444 -7.15 -24.42 -14.03
CA VAL A 444 -6.99 -25.16 -12.76
C VAL A 444 -5.65 -25.91 -12.71
N ALA A 445 -5.18 -26.42 -13.85
CA ALA A 445 -3.89 -27.10 -13.94
C ALA A 445 -2.72 -26.13 -13.66
N ASP A 446 -2.80 -24.90 -14.18
CA ASP A 446 -1.80 -23.85 -13.94
C ASP A 446 -1.76 -23.47 -12.47
N LEU A 447 -2.93 -23.29 -11.81
CA LEU A 447 -3.01 -23.05 -10.37
C LEU A 447 -2.31 -24.14 -9.56
N THR A 448 -2.55 -25.40 -9.92
CA THR A 448 -1.91 -26.53 -9.24
C THR A 448 -0.39 -26.54 -9.47
N ALA A 449 0.06 -26.18 -10.65
CA ALA A 449 1.49 -26.10 -10.97
C ALA A 449 2.20 -25.00 -10.18
N VAL A 450 1.63 -23.76 -10.14
CA VAL A 450 2.24 -22.66 -9.40
C VAL A 450 2.18 -22.86 -7.88
N ALA A 451 1.13 -23.49 -7.36
CA ALA A 451 1.06 -23.83 -5.94
C ALA A 451 2.23 -24.75 -5.55
N LYS A 452 2.46 -25.82 -6.30
CA LYS A 452 3.60 -26.72 -6.08
C LYS A 452 4.96 -26.05 -6.23
N LYS A 453 5.07 -25.09 -7.14
CA LYS A 453 6.32 -24.38 -7.46
C LYS A 453 6.69 -23.35 -6.42
N TYR A 454 5.71 -22.62 -5.85
CA TYR A 454 5.96 -21.44 -5.04
C TYR A 454 5.51 -21.54 -3.59
N VAL A 455 4.55 -22.41 -3.27
CA VAL A 455 4.02 -22.55 -1.89
C VAL A 455 4.78 -23.64 -1.15
N HIS A 456 5.65 -23.23 -0.24
CA HIS A 456 6.47 -24.10 0.59
C HIS A 456 6.22 -23.81 2.07
N PRO A 457 5.18 -24.37 2.70
CA PRO A 457 4.81 -24.06 4.09
C PRO A 457 5.94 -24.30 5.09
N ASP A 458 6.81 -25.26 4.82
CA ASP A 458 8.00 -25.61 5.61
C ASP A 458 9.13 -24.55 5.55
N LYS A 459 9.06 -23.61 4.59
CA LYS A 459 10.03 -22.53 4.41
C LYS A 459 9.52 -21.18 4.88
N LEU A 460 8.28 -21.12 5.39
CA LEU A 460 7.69 -19.85 5.85
C LEU A 460 8.17 -19.51 7.27
N ALA A 461 8.32 -18.23 7.53
CA ALA A 461 8.49 -17.69 8.87
C ALA A 461 7.14 -17.21 9.42
N VAL A 462 7.00 -17.25 10.72
CA VAL A 462 5.85 -16.71 11.44
C VAL A 462 6.35 -15.61 12.38
N LEU A 463 5.70 -14.46 12.34
CA LEU A 463 5.86 -13.37 13.30
C LEU A 463 4.55 -13.20 14.05
N VAL A 464 4.63 -13.11 15.36
CA VAL A 464 3.51 -12.76 16.23
C VAL A 464 3.88 -11.50 17.02
N VAL A 465 3.06 -10.47 16.94
CA VAL A 465 3.11 -9.28 17.78
C VAL A 465 1.85 -9.27 18.65
N GLY A 466 2.01 -9.30 19.98
CA GLY A 466 0.86 -9.35 20.88
C GLY A 466 1.24 -9.51 22.34
N ASN A 467 0.24 -9.62 23.21
CA ASN A 467 0.40 -9.75 24.65
C ASN A 467 0.68 -11.20 25.05
N GLY A 468 1.95 -11.53 25.28
CA GLY A 468 2.39 -12.90 25.56
C GLY A 468 1.65 -13.58 26.72
N PRO A 469 1.49 -12.98 27.89
CA PRO A 469 0.71 -13.51 29.01
C PRO A 469 -0.75 -13.88 28.69
N GLU A 470 -1.36 -13.21 27.69
CA GLU A 470 -2.75 -13.46 27.28
C GLU A 470 -2.87 -14.50 26.15
N ILE A 471 -1.77 -14.89 25.50
CA ILE A 471 -1.77 -15.93 24.47
C ILE A 471 -1.85 -17.30 25.14
N LYS A 472 -3.04 -17.92 25.10
CA LYS A 472 -3.31 -19.23 25.71
C LYS A 472 -4.12 -20.11 24.76
N PRO A 473 -3.63 -21.30 24.34
CA PRO A 473 -2.34 -21.90 24.73
C PRO A 473 -1.13 -21.08 24.29
N GLY A 474 0.04 -21.36 24.85
CA GLY A 474 1.27 -20.67 24.54
C GLY A 474 1.76 -20.91 23.10
N LEU A 475 2.63 -20.04 22.61
CA LEU A 475 3.16 -20.09 21.24
C LEU A 475 3.98 -21.35 20.91
N ASP A 476 4.48 -22.05 21.92
CA ASP A 476 5.14 -23.36 21.81
C ASP A 476 4.25 -24.43 21.17
N GLU A 477 2.94 -24.35 21.35
CA GLU A 477 1.94 -25.20 20.73
C GLU A 477 1.87 -25.10 19.19
N LEU A 478 2.51 -24.09 18.60
CA LEU A 478 2.65 -23.99 17.14
C LEU A 478 3.65 -25.01 16.59
N ASN A 479 4.53 -25.56 17.42
CA ASN A 479 5.57 -26.51 17.03
C ASN A 479 6.53 -25.98 15.95
N LEU A 480 6.80 -24.65 15.96
CA LEU A 480 7.71 -23.97 15.02
C LEU A 480 9.10 -23.70 15.63
N GLY A 481 9.43 -24.40 16.70
CA GLY A 481 10.64 -24.18 17.49
C GLY A 481 10.45 -23.14 18.59
N THR A 482 11.54 -22.84 19.31
CA THR A 482 11.52 -21.82 20.36
C THR A 482 11.32 -20.44 19.73
N PRO A 483 10.34 -19.65 20.19
CA PRO A 483 10.13 -18.30 19.67
C PRO A 483 11.38 -17.42 19.79
N HIS A 484 11.81 -16.83 18.68
CA HIS A 484 12.87 -15.83 18.67
C HIS A 484 12.28 -14.48 19.08
N SER A 485 12.73 -13.97 20.25
CA SER A 485 12.29 -12.62 20.69
C SER A 485 13.01 -11.55 19.88
N ILE A 486 12.25 -10.61 19.32
CA ILE A 486 12.78 -9.45 18.62
C ILE A 486 12.70 -8.24 19.53
N ASP A 487 13.85 -7.57 19.74
CA ASP A 487 13.92 -6.29 20.44
C ASP A 487 13.57 -5.14 19.48
N ILE A 488 12.55 -4.39 19.84
CA ILE A 488 12.07 -3.22 19.08
C ILE A 488 12.43 -1.89 19.77
N THR A 489 13.32 -1.92 20.75
CA THR A 489 13.77 -0.71 21.45
C THR A 489 14.32 0.31 20.46
N ILE A 490 13.82 1.54 20.55
CA ILE A 490 14.25 2.64 19.69
C ILE A 490 15.64 3.09 20.14
N PRO A 491 16.65 3.06 19.25
CA PRO A 491 17.99 3.51 19.60
C PRO A 491 18.02 5.00 19.93
N MET A 492 18.55 5.35 21.10
CA MET A 492 18.70 6.74 21.52
C MET A 492 20.08 7.28 21.16
N PRO A 493 20.20 8.54 20.69
CA PRO A 493 21.45 9.19 20.48
C PRO A 493 22.24 9.29 21.82
N LYS A 494 23.57 9.10 21.79
CA LYS A 494 24.38 9.15 22.97
C LYS A 494 24.25 10.50 23.73
N GLY A 495 23.94 10.43 25.00
CA GLY A 495 23.82 11.61 25.89
C GLY A 495 22.47 12.36 25.72
N SER A 496 21.44 11.78 25.13
CA SER A 496 20.14 12.44 24.97
C SER A 496 19.23 12.41 26.20
N GLY A 497 19.55 11.60 27.22
CA GLY A 497 18.69 11.52 28.42
C GLY A 497 17.29 10.92 28.21
N GLY A 498 17.04 10.32 27.05
CA GLY A 498 15.75 9.71 26.67
C GLY A 498 15.08 10.37 25.44
N PRO A 499 13.85 9.94 25.06
CA PRO A 499 13.18 10.44 23.87
C PRO A 499 12.95 11.96 23.87
N ALA A 500 12.52 12.52 25.01
CA ALA A 500 12.31 13.96 25.16
C ALA A 500 13.62 14.76 25.00
N GLY A 501 14.72 14.30 25.60
CA GLY A 501 16.01 14.95 25.46
C GLY A 501 16.66 14.75 24.08
N ALA A 502 16.30 13.71 23.35
CA ALA A 502 16.70 13.54 21.95
C ALA A 502 15.98 14.55 21.03
N MET A 503 14.71 14.78 21.26
CA MET A 503 13.93 15.79 20.53
C MET A 503 14.36 17.22 20.87
N GLU A 504 14.72 17.50 22.13
CA GLU A 504 15.20 18.81 22.56
C GLU A 504 16.53 19.19 21.89
N LYS A 505 17.42 18.23 21.65
CA LYS A 505 18.67 18.46 20.91
C LYS A 505 18.53 18.73 19.43
N MET A 506 17.34 18.51 18.88
CA MET A 506 17.00 18.84 17.51
C MET A 506 16.34 20.24 17.37
N GLN A 507 16.14 20.93 18.49
CA GLN A 507 15.72 22.34 18.53
C GLN A 507 16.94 23.27 18.48
#